data_b6717f153510d21540d61a8a21caad3d
#
_entry.id   b6717f153510d21540d61a8a21caad3d
#
_cell.length_a   1.000
_cell.length_b   1.000
_cell.length_c   1.000
_cell.angle_alpha   90.00
_cell.angle_beta   90.00
_cell.angle_gamma   90.00
#
_symmetry.space_group_name_H-M   'P 1'
#
loop_
_entity.id
_entity.type
_entity.pdbx_description
1 polymer ?
#
loop_
_entity_poly.entity_id
_entity_poly.type
_entity_poly.pdbx_seq_one_letter_code
_entity_poly.pdbx_strand_id
1 'polypeptide(L)'
;MPFRTPNSELRMKMFIPRLFIALCYRAVYKLHHALCLRPGAPLEHSKLIVVGSFRTGGAGKTPFCIWLCKHLAAQGNTVALLAHEYAFDEIKMLRQKFAGNESVQVFATRNRYRLAHELDRSQKFDCIVCDDGFEDSRLVGATTILLQWEDLPTKIPELWPCGGMRSLAKDHHLDHGKRSPMVRILRCEGGNPAVRFVIDKVLHFYSGKEFVKNSAKVNIVCGLGNPERFCSDLQDFGIEIGHKFFFKDHSKAFTAQFEKIIQNRPQETFVISEKDAARLPAEFIQKNEKSQIFVASQTTEISTEVAQNLF
;
A
#
# COMPACT_ATOMS: atom_id res chain seq x y z
N MET A 1 11.25 9.06 -44.59
CA MET A 1 10.36 7.96 -44.14
C MET A 1 10.70 7.65 -42.70
N PRO A 2 9.81 7.85 -41.74
CA PRO A 2 10.10 7.50 -40.32
C PRO A 2 10.03 5.99 -40.16
N PHE A 3 11.08 5.41 -39.60
CA PHE A 3 11.17 4.00 -39.22
C PHE A 3 10.03 3.62 -38.29
N ARG A 4 9.04 2.87 -38.75
CA ARG A 4 8.07 2.18 -37.91
C ARG A 4 8.80 1.03 -37.22
N THR A 5 9.03 1.16 -35.91
CA THR A 5 9.59 0.07 -35.11
C THR A 5 8.58 -1.08 -35.04
N PRO A 6 9.01 -2.36 -35.19
CA PRO A 6 8.13 -3.54 -35.14
C PRO A 6 7.28 -3.67 -33.86
N ASN A 7 7.63 -2.90 -32.82
CA ASN A 7 6.98 -2.91 -31.51
C ASN A 7 5.64 -2.14 -31.46
N SER A 8 5.34 -1.26 -32.42
CA SER A 8 4.12 -0.44 -32.39
C SER A 8 2.87 -1.22 -32.81
N GLU A 9 2.99 -2.09 -33.81
CA GLU A 9 1.86 -2.92 -34.27
C GLU A 9 1.49 -4.01 -33.28
N LEU A 10 2.45 -4.62 -32.63
CA LEU A 10 2.22 -5.62 -31.60
C LEU A 10 1.56 -5.00 -30.36
N ARG A 11 1.99 -3.80 -29.97
CA ARG A 11 1.36 -3.03 -28.90
C ARG A 11 -0.10 -2.66 -29.23
N MET A 12 -0.38 -2.27 -30.45
CA MET A 12 -1.73 -1.93 -30.88
C MET A 12 -2.65 -3.16 -30.98
N LYS A 13 -2.15 -4.30 -31.47
CA LYS A 13 -2.88 -5.58 -31.50
C LYS A 13 -3.24 -6.11 -30.11
N MET A 14 -2.42 -5.84 -29.10
CA MET A 14 -2.70 -6.21 -27.70
C MET A 14 -3.56 -5.17 -26.96
N PHE A 15 -3.62 -3.93 -27.44
CA PHE A 15 -4.36 -2.85 -26.79
C PHE A 15 -5.88 -3.03 -26.93
N ILE A 16 -6.37 -3.42 -28.10
CA ILE A 16 -7.81 -3.59 -28.36
C ILE A 16 -8.45 -4.68 -27.48
N PRO A 17 -7.88 -5.90 -27.35
CA PRO A 17 -8.41 -6.90 -26.42
C PRO A 17 -8.38 -6.43 -24.96
N ARG A 18 -7.31 -5.74 -24.53
CA ARG A 18 -7.23 -5.19 -23.17
C ARG A 18 -8.29 -4.12 -22.91
N LEU A 19 -8.56 -3.26 -23.88
CA LEU A 19 -9.60 -2.24 -23.77
C LEU A 19 -11.00 -2.89 -23.62
N PHE A 20 -11.26 -3.96 -24.38
CA PHE A 20 -12.51 -4.72 -24.22
C PHE A 20 -12.61 -5.34 -22.82
N ILE A 21 -11.54 -5.93 -22.29
CA ILE A 21 -11.51 -6.47 -20.92
C ILE A 21 -11.71 -5.35 -19.89
N ALA A 22 -11.13 -4.16 -20.09
CA ALA A 22 -11.34 -3.02 -19.20
C ALA A 22 -12.81 -2.53 -19.18
N LEU A 23 -13.48 -2.57 -20.32
CA LEU A 23 -14.91 -2.27 -20.43
C LEU A 23 -15.78 -3.31 -19.69
N CYS A 24 -15.49 -4.60 -19.88
CA CYS A 24 -16.16 -5.69 -19.16
C CYS A 24 -15.92 -5.58 -17.65
N TYR A 25 -14.68 -5.35 -17.25
CA TYR A 25 -14.30 -5.12 -15.85
C TYR A 25 -15.11 -3.98 -15.23
N ARG A 26 -15.21 -2.83 -15.91
CA ARG A 26 -16.01 -1.70 -15.44
C ARG A 26 -17.51 -2.01 -15.34
N ALA A 27 -18.05 -2.77 -16.28
CA ALA A 27 -19.46 -3.20 -16.24
C ALA A 27 -19.72 -4.09 -15.02
N VAL A 28 -18.87 -5.09 -14.78
CA VAL A 28 -18.94 -5.97 -13.60
C VAL A 28 -18.75 -5.16 -12.31
N TYR A 29 -17.78 -4.25 -12.27
CA TYR A 29 -17.56 -3.35 -11.14
C TYR A 29 -18.84 -2.57 -10.78
N LYS A 30 -19.45 -1.90 -11.75
CA LYS A 30 -20.70 -1.13 -11.53
C LYS A 30 -21.88 -2.01 -11.08
N LEU A 31 -22.02 -3.18 -11.68
CA LEU A 31 -23.07 -4.12 -11.29
C LEU A 31 -22.87 -4.61 -9.85
N HIS A 32 -21.64 -4.96 -9.48
CA HIS A 32 -21.30 -5.36 -8.12
C HIS A 32 -21.59 -4.24 -7.10
N HIS A 33 -21.20 -3.00 -7.39
CA HIS A 33 -21.50 -1.85 -6.53
C HIS A 33 -23.03 -1.64 -6.38
N ALA A 34 -23.77 -1.72 -7.48
CA ALA A 34 -25.23 -1.53 -7.45
C ALA A 34 -25.97 -2.62 -6.66
N LEU A 35 -25.49 -3.86 -6.70
CA LEU A 35 -26.17 -5.01 -6.08
C LEU A 35 -25.65 -5.33 -4.67
N CYS A 36 -24.35 -5.27 -4.45
CA CYS A 36 -23.69 -5.80 -3.26
C CYS A 36 -23.18 -4.71 -2.29
N LEU A 37 -22.89 -3.51 -2.79
CA LEU A 37 -22.28 -2.43 -2.01
C LEU A 37 -23.22 -1.22 -1.89
N ARG A 38 -24.48 -1.45 -1.56
CA ARG A 38 -25.43 -0.36 -1.29
C ARG A 38 -24.97 0.42 -0.05
N PRO A 39 -25.18 1.75 -0.03
CA PRO A 39 -24.84 2.58 1.12
C PRO A 39 -25.38 1.99 2.43
N GLY A 40 -24.52 1.89 3.44
CA GLY A 40 -24.85 1.41 4.77
C GLY A 40 -25.35 2.52 5.69
N ALA A 41 -25.35 2.27 6.99
CA ALA A 41 -25.55 3.29 8.01
C ALA A 41 -24.19 3.91 8.42
N PRO A 42 -24.15 5.19 8.86
CA PRO A 42 -22.96 5.75 9.49
C PRO A 42 -22.71 5.10 10.86
N LEU A 43 -21.50 5.21 11.37
CA LEU A 43 -21.16 4.87 12.76
C LEU A 43 -21.77 5.92 13.71
N GLU A 44 -22.06 5.53 14.94
CA GLU A 44 -22.75 6.39 15.93
C GLU A 44 -21.77 7.00 16.94
N HIS A 45 -20.68 6.30 17.26
CA HIS A 45 -19.74 6.67 18.36
C HIS A 45 -18.36 6.96 17.84
N SER A 46 -17.81 6.08 16.99
CA SER A 46 -16.43 6.16 16.52
C SER A 46 -16.32 7.01 15.25
N LYS A 47 -15.24 7.77 15.11
CA LYS A 47 -14.90 8.46 13.86
C LYS A 47 -14.39 7.44 12.84
N LEU A 48 -15.09 7.28 11.72
CA LEU A 48 -14.68 6.40 10.64
C LEU A 48 -13.75 7.14 9.67
N ILE A 49 -12.57 6.56 9.42
CA ILE A 49 -11.59 7.09 8.48
C ILE A 49 -11.24 6.01 7.46
N VAL A 50 -11.38 6.32 6.19
CA VAL A 50 -11.10 5.39 5.09
C VAL A 50 -9.90 5.90 4.31
N VAL A 51 -8.85 5.09 4.22
CA VAL A 51 -7.70 5.36 3.38
C VAL A 51 -7.80 4.56 2.10
N GLY A 52 -7.62 5.21 0.96
CA GLY A 52 -7.77 4.59 -0.34
C GLY A 52 -6.92 5.19 -1.44
N SER A 53 -7.02 4.59 -2.62
CA SER A 53 -6.43 5.08 -3.85
C SER A 53 -7.13 4.45 -5.04
N PHE A 54 -7.14 5.13 -6.17
CA PHE A 54 -7.59 4.54 -7.44
C PHE A 54 -6.63 3.47 -7.97
N ARG A 55 -5.35 3.48 -7.57
CA ARG A 55 -4.36 2.49 -8.03
C ARG A 55 -4.62 1.11 -7.46
N THR A 56 -4.36 0.08 -8.27
CA THR A 56 -4.49 -1.34 -7.89
C THR A 56 -3.46 -1.80 -6.87
N GLY A 57 -2.32 -1.08 -6.73
CA GLY A 57 -1.28 -1.39 -5.76
C GLY A 57 -0.18 -0.33 -5.74
N GLY A 58 0.71 -0.37 -4.75
CA GLY A 58 1.88 0.51 -4.65
C GLY A 58 1.58 1.99 -4.37
N ALA A 59 0.36 2.33 -3.94
CA ALA A 59 -0.03 3.71 -3.64
C ALA A 59 0.43 4.21 -2.26
N GLY A 60 1.02 3.35 -1.42
CA GLY A 60 1.48 3.73 -0.09
C GLY A 60 0.38 3.80 0.97
N LYS A 61 -0.78 3.16 0.74
CA LYS A 61 -1.91 3.16 1.70
C LYS A 61 -1.50 2.64 3.08
N THR A 62 -0.88 1.48 3.15
CA THR A 62 -0.49 0.85 4.40
C THR A 62 0.55 1.65 5.20
N PRO A 63 1.66 2.18 4.61
CA PRO A 63 2.54 3.13 5.30
C PRO A 63 1.83 4.38 5.80
N PHE A 64 0.90 4.93 5.01
CA PHE A 64 0.09 6.07 5.44
C PHE A 64 -0.82 5.71 6.61
N CYS A 65 -1.49 4.55 6.60
CA CYS A 65 -2.31 4.09 7.72
C CYS A 65 -1.49 3.92 9.00
N ILE A 66 -0.24 3.45 8.90
CA ILE A 66 0.67 3.37 10.05
C ILE A 66 0.93 4.75 10.64
N TRP A 67 1.29 5.72 9.79
CA TRP A 67 1.49 7.10 10.22
C TRP A 67 0.22 7.67 10.86
N LEU A 68 -0.93 7.50 10.20
CA LEU A 68 -2.22 8.01 10.66
C LEU A 68 -2.60 7.46 12.04
N CYS A 69 -2.49 6.16 12.23
CA CYS A 69 -2.81 5.53 13.53
C CYS A 69 -1.88 6.03 14.63
N LYS A 70 -0.58 6.20 14.35
CA LYS A 70 0.36 6.80 15.31
C LYS A 70 0.03 8.25 15.63
N HIS A 71 -0.35 9.02 14.61
CA HIS A 71 -0.74 10.43 14.77
C HIS A 71 -2.00 10.56 15.63
N LEU A 72 -3.04 9.77 15.39
CA LEU A 72 -4.26 9.75 16.18
C LEU A 72 -4.00 9.28 17.63
N ALA A 73 -3.20 8.24 17.80
CA ALA A 73 -2.81 7.76 19.13
C ALA A 73 -2.03 8.82 19.94
N ALA A 74 -1.14 9.57 19.27
CA ALA A 74 -0.40 10.67 19.90
C ALA A 74 -1.32 11.83 20.34
N GLN A 75 -2.51 11.95 19.75
CA GLN A 75 -3.57 12.88 20.16
C GLN A 75 -4.45 12.33 21.30
N GLY A 76 -4.14 11.13 21.84
CA GLY A 76 -4.89 10.50 22.93
C GLY A 76 -6.04 9.61 22.47
N ASN A 77 -6.22 9.37 21.16
CA ASN A 77 -7.30 8.52 20.68
C ASN A 77 -6.94 7.03 20.76
N THR A 78 -7.93 6.21 21.04
CA THR A 78 -7.89 4.76 20.83
C THR A 78 -8.29 4.43 19.40
N VAL A 79 -7.48 3.61 18.70
CA VAL A 79 -7.59 3.41 17.25
C VAL A 79 -7.72 1.93 16.91
N ALA A 80 -8.75 1.57 16.15
CA ALA A 80 -8.86 0.27 15.49
C ALA A 80 -8.42 0.40 14.04
N LEU A 81 -7.38 -0.34 13.64
CA LEU A 81 -6.92 -0.43 12.25
C LEU A 81 -7.46 -1.70 11.59
N LEU A 82 -8.30 -1.55 10.59
CA LEU A 82 -8.92 -2.64 9.83
C LEU A 82 -8.16 -2.89 8.53
N ALA A 83 -7.54 -4.07 8.41
CA ALA A 83 -6.86 -4.54 7.20
C ALA A 83 -7.60 -5.73 6.59
N HIS A 84 -7.42 -5.95 5.27
CA HIS A 84 -8.06 -7.08 4.60
C HIS A 84 -7.36 -8.39 4.95
N GLU A 85 -8.11 -9.42 5.37
CA GLU A 85 -7.55 -10.67 5.88
C GLU A 85 -6.68 -11.44 4.86
N TYR A 86 -6.85 -11.24 3.55
CA TYR A 86 -6.01 -11.87 2.52
C TYR A 86 -4.58 -11.28 2.43
N ALA A 87 -4.34 -10.15 3.08
CA ALA A 87 -3.02 -9.50 3.12
C ALA A 87 -2.23 -9.98 4.36
N PHE A 88 -1.98 -11.28 4.48
CA PHE A 88 -1.35 -11.89 5.67
C PHE A 88 -0.01 -11.26 6.04
N ASP A 89 0.83 -10.96 5.04
CA ASP A 89 2.12 -10.31 5.19
C ASP A 89 1.96 -8.88 5.74
N GLU A 90 1.00 -8.12 5.22
CA GLU A 90 0.70 -6.77 5.71
C GLU A 90 0.14 -6.80 7.13
N ILE A 91 -0.78 -7.72 7.44
CA ILE A 91 -1.35 -7.87 8.79
C ILE A 91 -0.24 -8.21 9.80
N LYS A 92 0.65 -9.15 9.45
CA LYS A 92 1.78 -9.52 10.31
C LYS A 92 2.70 -8.33 10.56
N MET A 93 3.04 -7.59 9.50
CA MET A 93 3.84 -6.37 9.58
C MET A 93 3.17 -5.30 10.45
N LEU A 94 1.86 -5.05 10.25
CA LEU A 94 1.10 -4.08 11.04
C LEU A 94 1.08 -4.44 12.52
N ARG A 95 0.83 -5.71 12.86
CA ARG A 95 0.87 -6.18 14.26
C ARG A 95 2.24 -6.01 14.89
N GLN A 96 3.32 -6.25 14.14
CA GLN A 96 4.68 -6.00 14.60
C GLN A 96 4.96 -4.50 14.82
N LYS A 97 4.48 -3.63 13.91
CA LYS A 97 4.64 -2.18 14.02
C LYS A 97 3.92 -1.55 15.21
N PHE A 98 2.83 -2.17 15.66
CA PHE A 98 2.04 -1.70 16.79
C PHE A 98 2.20 -2.59 18.05
N ALA A 99 3.16 -3.53 18.04
CA ALA A 99 3.46 -4.34 19.21
C ALA A 99 3.88 -3.43 20.38
N GLY A 100 3.18 -3.57 21.53
CA GLY A 100 3.40 -2.72 22.71
C GLY A 100 2.73 -1.33 22.66
N ASN A 101 1.98 -1.00 21.61
CA ASN A 101 1.16 0.21 21.58
C ASN A 101 -0.28 -0.12 21.98
N GLU A 102 -0.66 0.22 23.21
CA GLU A 102 -1.99 -0.07 23.76
C GLU A 102 -3.11 0.74 23.10
N SER A 103 -2.79 1.89 22.53
CA SER A 103 -3.77 2.77 21.86
C SER A 103 -4.15 2.33 20.46
N VAL A 104 -3.41 1.40 19.82
CA VAL A 104 -3.68 0.95 18.45
C VAL A 104 -3.85 -0.57 18.39
N GLN A 105 -5.01 -1.03 17.92
CA GLN A 105 -5.26 -2.45 17.69
C GLN A 105 -5.50 -2.77 16.22
N VAL A 106 -4.90 -3.87 15.74
CA VAL A 106 -4.96 -4.29 14.32
C VAL A 106 -5.90 -5.47 14.15
N PHE A 107 -6.91 -5.29 13.34
CA PHE A 107 -7.95 -6.27 13.02
C PHE A 107 -7.88 -6.72 11.55
N ALA A 108 -7.94 -8.04 11.34
CA ALA A 108 -8.05 -8.64 10.02
C ALA A 108 -9.51 -8.98 9.72
N THR A 109 -10.03 -8.56 8.57
CA THR A 109 -11.44 -8.84 8.23
C THR A 109 -11.67 -8.92 6.71
N ARG A 110 -12.66 -9.74 6.32
CA ARG A 110 -13.24 -9.72 4.96
C ARG A 110 -14.28 -8.63 4.79
N ASN A 111 -14.94 -8.25 5.86
CA ASN A 111 -16.06 -7.33 5.84
C ASN A 111 -15.82 -6.15 6.78
N ARG A 112 -15.16 -5.11 6.25
CA ARG A 112 -14.82 -3.90 7.01
C ARG A 112 -16.07 -3.20 7.55
N TYR A 113 -17.15 -3.15 6.77
CA TYR A 113 -18.40 -2.53 7.18
C TYR A 113 -18.96 -3.20 8.45
N ARG A 114 -19.12 -4.54 8.41
CA ARG A 114 -19.64 -5.28 9.56
C ARG A 114 -18.77 -5.11 10.81
N LEU A 115 -17.47 -5.29 10.65
CA LEU A 115 -16.55 -5.18 11.78
C LEU A 115 -16.49 -3.75 12.33
N ALA A 116 -16.53 -2.72 11.48
CA ALA A 116 -16.57 -1.33 11.94
C ALA A 116 -17.78 -1.09 12.84
N HIS A 117 -18.96 -1.57 12.46
CA HIS A 117 -20.16 -1.46 13.30
C HIS A 117 -20.11 -2.30 14.60
N GLU A 118 -19.46 -3.46 14.57
CA GLU A 118 -19.25 -4.27 15.79
C GLU A 118 -18.33 -3.54 16.78
N LEU A 119 -17.24 -2.93 16.28
CA LEU A 119 -16.30 -2.16 17.09
C LEU A 119 -16.91 -0.85 17.59
N ASP A 120 -17.66 -0.14 16.76
CA ASP A 120 -18.39 1.07 17.12
C ASP A 120 -19.35 0.85 18.29
N ARG A 121 -20.16 -0.21 18.24
CA ARG A 121 -21.04 -0.60 19.33
C ARG A 121 -20.33 -0.96 20.61
N SER A 122 -19.08 -1.40 20.53
CA SER A 122 -18.27 -1.68 21.74
C SER A 122 -17.85 -0.44 22.50
N GLN A 123 -17.85 0.74 21.84
CA GLN A 123 -17.43 2.05 22.35
C GLN A 123 -15.98 2.05 22.91
N LYS A 124 -15.13 1.13 22.41
CA LYS A 124 -13.74 0.98 22.86
C LYS A 124 -12.76 1.83 22.03
N PHE A 125 -13.21 2.31 20.88
CA PHE A 125 -12.34 3.01 19.93
C PHE A 125 -12.93 4.36 19.55
N ASP A 126 -12.12 5.41 19.69
CA ASP A 126 -12.47 6.76 19.24
C ASP A 126 -12.43 6.85 17.72
N CYS A 127 -11.49 6.14 17.11
CA CYS A 127 -11.29 6.14 15.66
C CYS A 127 -11.22 4.71 15.10
N ILE A 128 -11.87 4.49 13.97
CA ILE A 128 -11.78 3.27 13.17
C ILE A 128 -11.17 3.63 11.81
N VAL A 129 -9.97 3.13 11.54
CA VAL A 129 -9.22 3.36 10.29
C VAL A 129 -9.33 2.12 9.41
N CYS A 130 -9.85 2.30 8.18
CA CYS A 130 -9.95 1.23 7.18
C CYS A 130 -8.84 1.38 6.13
N ASP A 131 -7.88 0.45 6.11
CA ASP A 131 -6.87 0.37 5.05
C ASP A 131 -7.51 -0.21 3.78
N ASP A 132 -7.34 0.50 2.64
CA ASP A 132 -7.88 0.15 1.33
C ASP A 132 -9.42 -0.03 1.30
N GLY A 133 -10.12 0.88 1.99
CA GLY A 133 -11.59 0.82 2.12
C GLY A 133 -12.39 1.67 1.10
N PHE A 134 -11.73 2.44 0.22
CA PHE A 134 -12.39 3.42 -0.65
C PHE A 134 -13.44 2.85 -1.60
N GLU A 135 -13.23 1.63 -2.08
CA GLU A 135 -14.15 0.95 -3.00
C GLU A 135 -15.40 0.36 -2.27
N ASP A 136 -15.46 0.41 -0.95
CA ASP A 136 -16.58 -0.09 -0.17
C ASP A 136 -17.59 1.04 0.14
N SER A 137 -18.55 1.24 -0.75
CA SER A 137 -19.57 2.29 -0.64
C SER A 137 -20.54 2.12 0.56
N ARG A 138 -20.43 1.00 1.31
CA ARG A 138 -21.19 0.80 2.56
C ARG A 138 -20.62 1.62 3.73
N LEU A 139 -19.34 2.05 3.64
CA LEU A 139 -18.67 2.85 4.66
C LEU A 139 -19.09 4.33 4.59
N VAL A 140 -20.34 4.57 4.93
CA VAL A 140 -20.97 5.90 4.89
C VAL A 140 -20.54 6.73 6.09
N GLY A 141 -20.47 8.06 5.92
CA GLY A 141 -20.08 8.99 6.99
C GLY A 141 -18.57 9.04 7.23
N ALA A 142 -17.76 8.28 6.46
CA ALA A 142 -16.32 8.25 6.63
C ALA A 142 -15.63 9.54 6.15
N THR A 143 -14.62 10.00 6.89
CA THR A 143 -13.59 10.88 6.32
C THR A 143 -12.71 10.05 5.40
N THR A 144 -12.82 10.25 4.09
CA THR A 144 -12.07 9.49 3.08
C THR A 144 -10.79 10.23 2.70
N ILE A 145 -9.65 9.55 2.81
CA ILE A 145 -8.34 10.07 2.42
C ILE A 145 -7.85 9.30 1.20
N LEU A 146 -7.74 9.98 0.06
CA LEU A 146 -7.28 9.41 -1.20
C LEU A 146 -5.82 9.77 -1.45
N LEU A 147 -4.96 8.76 -1.52
CA LEU A 147 -3.56 8.92 -1.90
C LEU A 147 -3.45 8.94 -3.42
N GLN A 148 -3.00 10.07 -3.97
CA GLN A 148 -3.03 10.33 -5.40
C GLN A 148 -1.63 10.65 -5.94
N TRP A 149 -1.14 9.83 -6.85
CA TRP A 149 0.16 9.98 -7.54
C TRP A 149 0.03 10.74 -8.86
N GLU A 150 -1.05 10.50 -9.56
CA GLU A 150 -1.37 10.98 -10.89
C GLU A 150 -2.67 11.79 -10.85
N ASP A 151 -3.11 12.32 -11.97
CA ASP A 151 -4.42 12.93 -12.07
C ASP A 151 -5.54 11.90 -11.87
N LEU A 152 -6.71 12.39 -11.43
CA LEU A 152 -7.86 11.51 -11.22
C LEU A 152 -8.21 10.75 -12.51
N PRO A 153 -8.43 9.43 -12.45
CA PRO A 153 -8.72 8.63 -13.64
C PRO A 153 -10.09 8.99 -14.22
N THR A 154 -10.09 9.37 -15.50
CA THR A 154 -11.30 9.81 -16.23
C THR A 154 -11.63 8.93 -17.43
N LYS A 155 -10.64 8.20 -17.97
CA LYS A 155 -10.73 7.45 -19.23
C LYS A 155 -10.61 5.95 -19.03
N ILE A 156 -11.34 5.18 -19.84
CA ILE A 156 -11.30 3.70 -19.80
C ILE A 156 -9.89 3.09 -19.94
N PRO A 157 -9.00 3.61 -20.81
CA PRO A 157 -7.64 3.08 -20.92
C PRO A 157 -6.79 3.16 -19.64
N GLU A 158 -7.19 3.96 -18.67
CA GLU A 158 -6.52 4.06 -17.36
C GLU A 158 -6.91 2.90 -16.42
N LEU A 159 -8.02 2.21 -16.72
CA LEU A 159 -8.49 1.07 -15.94
C LEU A 159 -7.67 -0.19 -16.21
N TRP A 160 -7.58 -1.04 -15.20
CA TRP A 160 -7.03 -2.37 -15.34
C TRP A 160 -7.85 -3.19 -16.38
N PRO A 161 -7.23 -3.97 -17.28
CA PRO A 161 -5.79 -4.25 -17.41
C PRO A 161 -5.04 -3.34 -18.39
N CYS A 162 -5.64 -2.29 -18.93
CA CYS A 162 -4.97 -1.32 -19.81
C CYS A 162 -4.04 -0.42 -19.02
N GLY A 163 -4.53 0.14 -17.92
CA GLY A 163 -3.82 0.95 -16.95
C GLY A 163 -3.79 0.32 -15.57
N GLY A 164 -3.38 1.09 -14.57
CA GLY A 164 -3.23 0.64 -13.17
C GLY A 164 -4.36 1.05 -12.24
N MET A 165 -5.50 1.56 -12.76
CA MET A 165 -6.59 2.08 -11.94
C MET A 165 -7.72 1.07 -11.77
N ARG A 166 -8.38 1.07 -10.60
CA ARG A 166 -9.52 0.18 -10.27
C ARG A 166 -10.85 0.72 -10.78
N SER A 167 -11.04 2.04 -10.70
CA SER A 167 -12.30 2.72 -11.00
C SER A 167 -12.02 4.11 -11.57
N LEU A 168 -13.04 4.78 -12.09
CA LEU A 168 -12.94 6.16 -12.59
C LEU A 168 -13.50 7.14 -11.56
N ALA A 169 -12.99 8.37 -11.56
CA ALA A 169 -13.42 9.44 -10.66
C ALA A 169 -14.94 9.68 -10.70
N LYS A 170 -15.54 9.60 -11.88
CA LYS A 170 -17.01 9.73 -12.07
C LYS A 170 -17.83 8.62 -11.42
N ASP A 171 -17.23 7.43 -11.22
CA ASP A 171 -17.93 6.31 -10.58
C ASP A 171 -18.10 6.57 -9.07
N HIS A 172 -17.38 7.55 -8.51
CA HIS A 172 -17.41 8.02 -7.12
C HIS A 172 -17.90 9.49 -7.01
N HIS A 173 -18.45 10.06 -8.07
CA HIS A 173 -18.90 11.47 -8.11
C HIS A 173 -17.80 12.49 -7.76
N LEU A 174 -16.54 12.17 -8.08
CA LEU A 174 -15.36 13.03 -7.83
C LEU A 174 -14.94 13.85 -9.06
N ASP A 175 -15.57 13.63 -10.20
CA ASP A 175 -15.39 14.47 -11.39
C ASP A 175 -16.14 15.81 -11.23
N HIS A 176 -15.78 16.81 -12.06
CA HIS A 176 -16.39 18.14 -12.08
C HIS A 176 -16.20 18.98 -10.80
N GLY A 177 -15.19 18.73 -10.01
CA GLY A 177 -14.86 19.56 -8.82
C GLY A 177 -15.84 19.43 -7.65
N LYS A 178 -16.87 18.61 -7.76
CA LYS A 178 -17.79 18.27 -6.67
C LYS A 178 -17.11 17.25 -5.75
N ARG A 179 -16.25 17.73 -4.86
CA ARG A 179 -15.70 16.89 -3.79
C ARG A 179 -16.71 16.82 -2.66
N SER A 180 -16.98 15.62 -2.18
CA SER A 180 -17.63 15.48 -0.88
C SER A 180 -16.77 16.21 0.16
N PRO A 181 -17.32 16.99 1.08
CA PRO A 181 -16.54 17.65 2.16
C PRO A 181 -15.76 16.64 3.00
N MET A 182 -16.16 15.37 2.98
CA MET A 182 -15.48 14.29 3.69
C MET A 182 -14.35 13.61 2.91
N VAL A 183 -14.11 13.97 1.63
CA VAL A 183 -13.03 13.39 0.81
C VAL A 183 -11.84 14.35 0.80
N ARG A 184 -10.69 13.88 1.28
CA ARG A 184 -9.40 14.56 1.25
C ARG A 184 -8.49 13.90 0.23
N ILE A 185 -8.07 14.63 -0.80
CA ILE A 185 -7.13 14.11 -1.79
C ILE A 185 -5.73 14.61 -1.43
N LEU A 186 -4.85 13.67 -1.11
CA LEU A 186 -3.46 13.97 -0.78
C LEU A 186 -2.56 13.58 -1.95
N ARG A 187 -1.77 14.53 -2.45
CA ARG A 187 -0.77 14.28 -3.48
C ARG A 187 0.42 13.54 -2.88
N CYS A 188 0.84 12.48 -3.55
CA CYS A 188 2.03 11.69 -3.24
C CYS A 188 3.10 12.03 -4.27
N GLU A 189 4.23 12.58 -3.85
CA GLU A 189 5.44 12.90 -4.65
C GLU A 189 5.27 13.83 -5.89
N GLY A 190 6.31 14.62 -6.21
CA GLY A 190 6.34 15.57 -7.33
C GLY A 190 5.70 16.92 -7.02
N GLY A 191 6.49 18.00 -7.18
CA GLY A 191 6.06 19.40 -7.09
C GLY A 191 5.73 19.85 -5.70
N ASN A 192 4.92 19.81 -4.90
CA ASN A 192 4.62 20.04 -3.48
C ASN A 192 3.88 18.80 -2.93
N PRO A 193 4.59 17.73 -2.58
CA PRO A 193 3.94 16.52 -2.11
C PRO A 193 3.33 16.75 -0.73
N ALA A 194 2.02 16.52 -0.59
CA ALA A 194 1.38 16.48 0.71
C ALA A 194 1.83 15.26 1.52
N VAL A 195 2.28 14.21 0.83
CA VAL A 195 2.73 12.94 1.41
C VAL A 195 3.99 12.44 0.69
N ARG A 196 5.03 12.15 1.45
CA ARG A 196 6.24 11.47 0.98
C ARG A 196 6.42 10.17 1.75
N PHE A 197 6.93 9.16 1.04
CA PHE A 197 7.32 7.89 1.65
C PHE A 197 8.83 7.77 1.50
N VAL A 198 9.52 7.67 2.62
CA VAL A 198 10.99 7.64 2.66
C VAL A 198 11.47 6.43 3.45
N ILE A 199 12.67 5.95 3.14
CA ILE A 199 13.34 4.97 3.99
C ILE A 199 13.89 5.72 5.21
N ASP A 200 13.50 5.32 6.42
CA ASP A 200 14.01 5.92 7.67
C ASP A 200 15.22 5.15 8.20
N LYS A 201 15.23 3.83 8.04
CA LYS A 201 16.34 2.98 8.51
C LYS A 201 16.42 1.67 7.73
N VAL A 202 17.62 1.09 7.72
CA VAL A 202 17.90 -0.22 7.14
C VAL A 202 18.65 -1.03 8.19
N LEU A 203 18.01 -2.08 8.72
CA LEU A 203 18.52 -2.86 9.84
C LEU A 203 18.82 -4.29 9.42
N HIS A 204 19.93 -4.83 9.93
CA HIS A 204 20.23 -6.25 9.76
C HIS A 204 19.15 -7.12 10.38
N PHE A 205 18.60 -8.05 9.60
CA PHE A 205 17.41 -8.82 9.94
C PHE A 205 17.53 -9.58 11.28
N TYR A 206 18.71 -10.11 11.57
CA TYR A 206 18.92 -10.94 12.76
C TYR A 206 19.46 -10.16 13.96
N SER A 207 20.38 -9.26 13.74
CA SER A 207 21.05 -8.55 14.85
C SER A 207 20.47 -7.18 15.15
N GLY A 208 19.62 -6.63 14.29
CA GLY A 208 19.09 -5.28 14.40
C GLY A 208 20.16 -4.17 14.19
N LYS A 209 21.40 -4.51 13.84
CA LYS A 209 22.43 -3.52 13.56
C LYS A 209 22.09 -2.70 12.32
N GLU A 210 22.37 -1.41 12.39
CA GLU A 210 22.12 -0.49 11.29
C GLU A 210 23.08 -0.74 10.11
N PHE A 211 22.57 -0.61 8.89
CA PHE A 211 23.37 -0.72 7.68
C PHE A 211 24.33 0.47 7.57
N VAL A 212 25.62 0.17 7.36
CA VAL A 212 26.63 1.21 7.15
C VAL A 212 26.59 1.67 5.69
N LYS A 213 26.18 2.91 5.46
CA LYS A 213 26.11 3.51 4.13
C LYS A 213 27.49 3.51 3.46
N ASN A 214 27.50 3.36 2.15
CA ASN A 214 28.72 3.34 1.31
C ASN A 214 29.69 2.17 1.57
N SER A 215 29.25 1.10 2.24
CA SER A 215 30.10 -0.05 2.53
C SER A 215 30.28 -1.00 1.35
N ALA A 216 29.22 -1.27 0.60
CA ALA A 216 29.20 -2.14 -0.60
C ALA A 216 27.87 -2.00 -1.35
N LYS A 217 27.86 -2.43 -2.62
CA LYS A 217 26.61 -2.61 -3.37
C LYS A 217 25.76 -3.69 -2.74
N VAL A 218 24.47 -3.44 -2.64
CA VAL A 218 23.50 -4.41 -2.12
C VAL A 218 22.58 -4.93 -3.21
N ASN A 219 22.13 -6.15 -3.07
CA ASN A 219 21.15 -6.74 -3.96
C ASN A 219 19.75 -6.54 -3.40
N ILE A 220 18.82 -6.16 -4.24
CA ILE A 220 17.43 -5.94 -3.86
C ILE A 220 16.62 -7.20 -4.18
N VAL A 221 15.92 -7.71 -3.16
CA VAL A 221 14.93 -8.79 -3.32
C VAL A 221 13.57 -8.25 -2.90
N CYS A 222 12.66 -8.09 -3.85
CA CYS A 222 11.46 -7.28 -3.65
C CYS A 222 10.22 -7.91 -4.30
N GLY A 223 9.17 -8.09 -3.50
CA GLY A 223 7.85 -8.53 -3.91
C GLY A 223 6.77 -7.47 -3.66
N LEU A 224 7.03 -6.22 -4.01
CA LEU A 224 6.11 -5.09 -3.86
C LEU A 224 5.40 -4.77 -5.19
N GLY A 225 4.28 -4.08 -5.11
CA GLY A 225 3.53 -3.61 -6.28
C GLY A 225 4.25 -2.54 -7.11
N ASN A 226 5.24 -1.83 -6.54
CA ASN A 226 6.10 -0.89 -7.25
C ASN A 226 7.56 -1.06 -6.79
N PRO A 227 8.28 -2.08 -7.32
CA PRO A 227 9.64 -2.38 -6.88
C PRO A 227 10.68 -1.35 -7.33
N GLU A 228 10.49 -0.70 -8.48
CA GLU A 228 11.41 0.34 -8.96
C GLU A 228 11.41 1.57 -8.05
N ARG A 229 10.25 1.94 -7.53
CA ARG A 229 10.16 3.00 -6.53
C ARG A 229 10.94 2.63 -5.26
N PHE A 230 10.80 1.40 -4.75
CA PHE A 230 11.55 0.95 -3.59
C PHE A 230 13.06 1.04 -3.82
N CYS A 231 13.53 0.75 -5.04
CA CYS A 231 14.94 0.97 -5.41
C CYS A 231 15.31 2.46 -5.40
N SER A 232 14.46 3.33 -5.93
CA SER A 232 14.70 4.79 -5.87
C SER A 232 14.77 5.30 -4.44
N ASP A 233 13.81 4.90 -3.59
CA ASP A 233 13.78 5.28 -2.17
C ASP A 233 15.07 4.83 -1.43
N LEU A 234 15.63 3.64 -1.77
CA LEU A 234 16.89 3.16 -1.22
C LEU A 234 18.09 3.95 -1.72
N GLN A 235 18.10 4.34 -3.00
CA GLN A 235 19.15 5.19 -3.58
C GLN A 235 19.13 6.59 -2.95
N ASP A 236 17.95 7.17 -2.75
CA ASP A 236 17.78 8.45 -2.06
C ASP A 236 18.23 8.36 -0.59
N PHE A 237 18.08 7.21 0.05
CA PHE A 237 18.63 6.93 1.37
C PHE A 237 20.16 6.80 1.38
N GLY A 238 20.82 6.67 0.21
CA GLY A 238 22.26 6.58 0.06
C GLY A 238 22.79 5.14 -0.06
N ILE A 239 21.97 4.21 -0.55
CA ILE A 239 22.37 2.82 -0.78
C ILE A 239 22.69 2.61 -2.27
N GLU A 240 23.87 2.07 -2.55
CA GLU A 240 24.25 1.67 -3.90
C GLU A 240 23.70 0.28 -4.23
N ILE A 241 22.92 0.19 -5.32
CA ILE A 241 22.22 -1.03 -5.71
C ILE A 241 23.07 -1.82 -6.73
N GLY A 242 23.23 -3.12 -6.45
CA GLY A 242 23.79 -4.12 -7.36
C GLY A 242 22.70 -4.79 -8.21
N HIS A 243 22.44 -6.07 -7.97
CA HIS A 243 21.40 -6.81 -8.68
C HIS A 243 20.01 -6.55 -8.11
N LYS A 244 19.00 -6.61 -9.00
CA LYS A 244 17.58 -6.46 -8.65
C LYS A 244 16.85 -7.77 -8.94
N PHE A 245 16.18 -8.34 -7.94
CA PHE A 245 15.37 -9.55 -8.04
C PHE A 245 13.93 -9.21 -7.68
N PHE A 246 13.10 -9.01 -8.69
CA PHE A 246 11.71 -8.61 -8.52
C PHE A 246 10.76 -9.79 -8.65
N PHE A 247 9.82 -9.86 -7.74
CA PHE A 247 8.77 -10.85 -7.70
C PHE A 247 7.40 -10.19 -7.78
N LYS A 248 6.42 -10.94 -8.25
CA LYS A 248 5.03 -10.48 -8.20
C LYS A 248 4.61 -10.24 -6.75
N ASP A 249 3.86 -9.18 -6.51
CA ASP A 249 3.27 -8.91 -5.19
C ASP A 249 2.44 -10.12 -4.71
N HIS A 250 2.55 -10.45 -3.41
CA HIS A 250 1.98 -11.65 -2.79
C HIS A 250 2.38 -13.00 -3.44
N SER A 251 3.56 -13.08 -4.09
CA SER A 251 4.05 -14.32 -4.69
C SER A 251 4.29 -15.39 -3.64
N LYS A 252 3.63 -16.56 -3.80
CA LYS A 252 3.86 -17.74 -2.96
C LYS A 252 5.27 -18.34 -3.15
N ALA A 253 5.90 -18.09 -4.29
CA ALA A 253 7.25 -18.56 -4.60
C ALA A 253 8.37 -17.68 -4.04
N PHE A 254 8.04 -16.53 -3.43
CA PHE A 254 9.03 -15.56 -2.96
C PHE A 254 10.09 -16.19 -2.06
N THR A 255 9.69 -16.84 -0.98
CA THR A 255 10.61 -17.43 0.01
C THR A 255 11.54 -18.47 -0.62
N ALA A 256 11.00 -19.41 -1.40
CA ALA A 256 11.80 -20.47 -2.03
C ALA A 256 12.78 -19.93 -3.07
N GLN A 257 12.40 -18.88 -3.80
CA GLN A 257 13.28 -18.25 -4.78
C GLN A 257 14.33 -17.36 -4.11
N PHE A 258 13.98 -16.66 -3.04
CA PHE A 258 14.93 -15.90 -2.26
C PHE A 258 16.00 -16.81 -1.62
N GLU A 259 15.59 -17.95 -1.09
CA GLU A 259 16.52 -18.94 -0.56
C GLU A 259 17.53 -19.43 -1.61
N LYS A 260 17.07 -19.71 -2.84
CA LYS A 260 17.97 -20.08 -3.96
C LYS A 260 18.93 -18.94 -4.32
N ILE A 261 18.47 -17.70 -4.28
CA ILE A 261 19.34 -16.52 -4.55
C ILE A 261 20.45 -16.46 -3.50
N ILE A 262 20.12 -16.62 -2.21
CA ILE A 262 21.12 -16.62 -1.12
C ILE A 262 22.12 -17.77 -1.30
N GLN A 263 21.66 -18.99 -1.60
CA GLN A 263 22.52 -20.15 -1.80
C GLN A 263 23.53 -19.97 -2.94
N ASN A 264 23.11 -19.31 -4.02
CA ASN A 264 23.98 -19.01 -5.16
C ASN A 264 24.91 -17.81 -4.92
N ARG A 265 24.66 -17.00 -3.87
CA ARG A 265 25.36 -15.74 -3.57
C ARG A 265 25.56 -15.56 -2.06
N PRO A 266 26.24 -16.53 -1.40
CA PRO A 266 26.27 -16.60 0.07
C PRO A 266 27.04 -15.47 0.75
N GLN A 267 27.92 -14.76 0.01
CA GLN A 267 28.73 -13.65 0.52
C GLN A 267 28.13 -12.28 0.19
N GLU A 268 27.02 -12.24 -0.54
CA GLU A 268 26.44 -10.98 -0.96
C GLU A 268 25.44 -10.43 0.08
N THR A 269 25.28 -9.12 0.09
CA THR A 269 24.34 -8.42 0.97
C THR A 269 23.01 -8.21 0.25
N PHE A 270 21.92 -8.49 0.95
CA PHE A 270 20.56 -8.37 0.44
C PHE A 270 19.77 -7.36 1.25
N VAL A 271 18.95 -6.54 0.56
CA VAL A 271 17.97 -5.66 1.18
C VAL A 271 16.58 -6.05 0.70
N ILE A 272 15.68 -6.19 1.66
CA ILE A 272 14.26 -6.51 1.47
C ILE A 272 13.38 -5.46 2.16
N SER A 273 12.11 -5.38 1.77
CA SER A 273 11.14 -4.53 2.46
C SER A 273 10.63 -5.18 3.76
N GLU A 274 10.05 -4.39 4.66
CA GLU A 274 9.39 -4.90 5.86
C GLU A 274 8.25 -5.87 5.52
N LYS A 275 7.49 -5.61 4.44
CA LYS A 275 6.44 -6.50 3.95
C LYS A 275 7.04 -7.85 3.50
N ASP A 276 8.17 -7.83 2.80
CA ASP A 276 8.87 -9.05 2.38
C ASP A 276 9.45 -9.80 3.59
N ALA A 277 10.01 -9.10 4.56
CA ALA A 277 10.51 -9.68 5.81
C ALA A 277 9.39 -10.36 6.61
N ALA A 278 8.22 -9.74 6.70
CA ALA A 278 7.08 -10.27 7.45
C ALA A 278 6.56 -11.62 6.90
N ARG A 279 6.76 -11.91 5.61
CA ARG A 279 6.32 -13.17 4.99
C ARG A 279 7.32 -14.32 5.15
N LEU A 280 8.54 -14.06 5.62
CA LEU A 280 9.54 -15.10 5.81
C LEU A 280 9.13 -16.04 6.95
N PRO A 281 9.09 -17.39 6.73
CA PRO A 281 8.77 -18.36 7.75
C PRO A 281 9.96 -18.59 8.70
N ALA A 282 9.68 -19.12 9.90
CA ALA A 282 10.70 -19.37 10.92
C ALA A 282 11.84 -20.30 10.42
N GLU A 283 11.51 -21.30 9.61
CA GLU A 283 12.48 -22.23 9.01
C GLU A 283 13.48 -21.51 8.10
N PHE A 284 12.99 -20.57 7.27
CA PHE A 284 13.87 -19.75 6.43
C PHE A 284 14.80 -18.90 7.31
N ILE A 285 14.26 -18.31 8.36
CA ILE A 285 15.02 -17.45 9.29
C ILE A 285 16.15 -18.27 9.96
N GLN A 286 15.86 -19.44 10.50
CA GLN A 286 16.86 -20.31 11.12
C GLN A 286 17.94 -20.75 10.15
N LYS A 287 17.55 -21.19 8.95
CA LYS A 287 18.47 -21.71 7.93
C LYS A 287 19.45 -20.66 7.39
N ASN A 288 19.02 -19.40 7.33
CA ASN A 288 19.78 -18.29 6.73
C ASN A 288 20.36 -17.31 7.76
N GLU A 289 20.50 -17.71 9.03
CA GLU A 289 20.96 -16.82 10.13
C GLU A 289 22.31 -16.14 9.85
N LYS A 290 23.19 -16.79 9.09
CA LYS A 290 24.51 -16.26 8.71
C LYS A 290 24.49 -15.33 7.50
N SER A 291 23.36 -15.20 6.83
CA SER A 291 23.25 -14.39 5.60
C SER A 291 23.13 -12.91 5.93
N GLN A 292 23.74 -12.08 5.08
CA GLN A 292 23.70 -10.62 5.21
C GLN A 292 22.38 -10.07 4.63
N ILE A 293 21.30 -10.23 5.40
CA ILE A 293 19.95 -9.75 5.03
C ILE A 293 19.63 -8.51 5.86
N PHE A 294 19.24 -7.45 5.19
CA PHE A 294 18.81 -6.19 5.79
C PHE A 294 17.37 -5.91 5.43
N VAL A 295 16.65 -5.27 6.34
CA VAL A 295 15.27 -4.86 6.18
C VAL A 295 15.20 -3.34 6.13
N ALA A 296 14.69 -2.81 5.04
CA ALA A 296 14.45 -1.39 4.89
C ALA A 296 13.06 -1.04 5.42
N SER A 297 13.04 -0.19 6.43
CA SER A 297 11.83 0.37 7.02
C SER A 297 11.44 1.65 6.32
N GLN A 298 10.15 1.76 5.98
CA GLN A 298 9.60 2.94 5.35
C GLN A 298 8.76 3.75 6.35
N THR A 299 8.90 5.07 6.32
CA THR A 299 8.06 6.01 7.06
C THR A 299 7.33 6.95 6.11
N THR A 300 6.31 7.61 6.64
CA THR A 300 5.52 8.61 5.93
C THR A 300 5.82 9.99 6.49
N GLU A 301 6.22 10.90 5.62
CA GLU A 301 6.41 12.31 5.94
C GLU A 301 5.21 13.12 5.44
N ILE A 302 4.65 13.93 6.30
CA ILE A 302 3.55 14.85 6.01
C ILE A 302 3.88 16.20 6.67
N SER A 303 3.64 17.30 5.97
CA SER A 303 3.82 18.61 6.57
C SER A 303 2.85 18.83 7.75
N THR A 304 3.30 19.54 8.77
CA THR A 304 2.50 19.84 9.96
C THR A 304 1.17 20.52 9.60
N GLU A 305 1.20 21.44 8.64
CA GLU A 305 0.01 22.12 8.14
C GLU A 305 -1.02 21.14 7.55
N VAL A 306 -0.57 20.20 6.70
CA VAL A 306 -1.47 19.19 6.12
C VAL A 306 -1.99 18.24 7.19
N ALA A 307 -1.13 17.82 8.14
CA ALA A 307 -1.54 16.94 9.23
C ALA A 307 -2.62 17.57 10.12
N GLN A 308 -2.50 18.86 10.45
CA GLN A 308 -3.49 19.60 11.25
C GLN A 308 -4.84 19.80 10.52
N ASN A 309 -4.82 19.89 9.18
CA ASN A 309 -6.01 20.09 8.37
C ASN A 309 -6.70 18.80 7.91
N LEU A 310 -6.19 17.63 8.30
CA LEU A 310 -6.78 16.34 7.93
C LEU A 310 -8.06 16.01 8.70
N PHE A 311 -8.24 16.55 9.91
CA PHE A 311 -9.31 16.20 10.84
C PHE A 311 -10.02 17.39 11.45
#